data_62f9f41f72f78ecac83d1491d0388cc9
#
_entry.id   62f9f41f72f78ecac83d1491d0388cc9
#
_cell.length_a   1.000
_cell.length_b   1.000
_cell.length_c   1.000
_cell.angle_alpha   90.00
_cell.angle_beta   90.00
_cell.angle_gamma   90.00
#
_symmetry.space_group_name_H-M   'P 1'
#
loop_
_entity.id
_entity.type
_entity.pdbx_description
1 polymer ?
#
loop_
_entity_poly.entity_id
_entity_poly.type
_entity_poly.pdbx_seq_one_letter_code
_entity_poly.pdbx_strand_id
1 'polypeptide(L)'
;KGRDYRAMAGLSLGSAQTTDIVAKNMKLFSAAGVFSGVAIHEMERICDSKETLDVVFMSCGCYEDQIRTGMRQIEQKFENAGKYCISKVYEGYHEWHVWRKSLYDFVPLLFRKAGAETDDIPGERTARITRQRLQRQTMEEQILMFDPVYRQIRFETDEAGRPAGKYPDIPHGICITEQGTAVVCFEAPEAVSVEATLDGKEFLKLRKDQERQGYWTGEIHNITPGYHNVYFRANGTDVINPDAPVGYSGDRAVNYLEMPDPEFPLTELADTVHGQVHIHYDYLAEEEKVSTIYVYTPAYFERAEKERSVMILKALSTETASCFLHQGKIPNIMEYFLAAGKAVETILVMTNAEETAERMQNIIKKYIPDGQKAKAIVMERSDGEDWNSFRRRFAACRI
;
A
#
# COMPACT_ATOMS: atom_id res chain seq x y z
N LYS A 1 -6.59 25.94 5.79
CA LYS A 1 -5.71 26.34 4.66
C LYS A 1 -6.58 26.75 3.48
N GLY A 2 -6.20 27.81 2.75
CA GLY A 2 -6.95 28.37 1.63
C GLY A 2 -6.79 27.56 0.35
N ARG A 3 -7.39 28.07 -0.77
CA ARG A 3 -7.32 27.52 -2.13
C ARG A 3 -5.87 27.22 -2.55
N ASP A 4 -4.96 28.16 -2.30
CA ASP A 4 -3.54 28.10 -2.73
C ASP A 4 -2.74 26.92 -2.15
N TYR A 5 -3.31 26.21 -1.19
CA TYR A 5 -2.71 25.02 -0.56
C TYR A 5 -3.53 23.74 -0.85
N ARG A 6 -4.34 23.74 -1.90
CA ARG A 6 -5.13 22.58 -2.30
C ARG A 6 -4.89 22.25 -3.76
N ALA A 7 -4.39 21.04 -4.00
CA ALA A 7 -4.23 20.46 -5.31
C ALA A 7 -4.98 19.12 -5.36
N MET A 8 -5.39 18.72 -6.55
CA MET A 8 -5.97 17.41 -6.78
C MET A 8 -5.29 16.75 -7.97
N ALA A 9 -4.98 15.47 -7.86
CA ALA A 9 -4.45 14.69 -8.97
C ALA A 9 -5.02 13.27 -8.95
N GLY A 10 -5.08 12.66 -10.14
CA GLY A 10 -5.54 11.30 -10.29
C GLY A 10 -4.99 10.65 -11.56
N LEU A 11 -4.98 9.33 -11.55
CA LEU A 11 -4.55 8.51 -12.68
C LEU A 11 -5.72 7.67 -13.22
N SER A 12 -5.71 7.37 -14.53
CA SER A 12 -6.73 6.54 -15.16
C SER A 12 -8.16 7.05 -14.86
N LEU A 13 -9.02 6.25 -14.28
CA LEU A 13 -10.34 6.66 -13.82
C LEU A 13 -10.27 7.82 -12.80
N GLY A 14 -9.26 7.83 -11.93
CA GLY A 14 -9.01 8.91 -10.98
C GLY A 14 -8.71 10.25 -11.67
N SER A 15 -8.19 10.25 -12.89
CA SER A 15 -8.02 11.48 -13.68
C SER A 15 -9.36 12.08 -14.11
N ALA A 16 -10.30 11.24 -14.54
CA ALA A 16 -11.66 11.69 -14.88
C ALA A 16 -12.40 12.23 -13.64
N GLN A 17 -12.26 11.57 -12.50
CA GLN A 17 -12.80 12.05 -11.22
C GLN A 17 -12.17 13.39 -10.81
N THR A 18 -10.84 13.53 -10.96
CA THR A 18 -10.13 14.77 -10.67
C THR A 18 -10.65 15.92 -11.52
N THR A 19 -10.80 15.72 -12.83
CA THR A 19 -11.29 16.78 -13.74
C THR A 19 -12.72 17.15 -13.43
N ASP A 20 -13.61 16.20 -13.17
CA ASP A 20 -15.02 16.48 -12.81
C ASP A 20 -15.13 17.29 -11.50
N ILE A 21 -14.41 16.84 -10.46
CA ILE A 21 -14.44 17.52 -9.15
C ILE A 21 -13.85 18.93 -9.27
N VAL A 22 -12.70 19.08 -9.93
CA VAL A 22 -12.06 20.39 -10.09
C VAL A 22 -12.91 21.32 -10.94
N ALA A 23 -13.46 20.86 -12.08
CA ALA A 23 -14.33 21.66 -12.95
C ALA A 23 -15.56 22.20 -12.22
N LYS A 24 -16.11 21.45 -11.28
CA LYS A 24 -17.25 21.87 -10.44
C LYS A 24 -16.85 22.78 -9.28
N ASN A 25 -15.58 22.77 -8.87
CA ASN A 25 -15.10 23.40 -7.65
C ASN A 25 -13.83 24.24 -7.85
N MET A 26 -13.72 24.96 -8.95
CA MET A 26 -12.51 25.74 -9.33
C MET A 26 -12.00 26.66 -8.21
N LYS A 27 -12.91 27.21 -7.39
CA LYS A 27 -12.57 28.09 -6.26
C LYS A 27 -11.88 27.38 -5.09
N LEU A 28 -11.89 26.05 -5.07
CA LEU A 28 -11.31 25.27 -3.99
C LEU A 28 -9.89 24.82 -4.25
N PHE A 29 -9.46 24.77 -5.51
CA PHE A 29 -8.16 24.19 -5.91
C PHE A 29 -7.29 25.22 -6.63
N SER A 30 -5.98 25.12 -6.42
CA SER A 30 -4.98 25.89 -7.18
C SER A 30 -4.33 25.07 -8.30
N ALA A 31 -4.36 23.74 -8.20
CA ALA A 31 -3.71 22.88 -9.18
C ALA A 31 -4.51 21.61 -9.46
N ALA A 32 -4.41 21.12 -10.70
CA ALA A 32 -4.95 19.83 -11.13
C ALA A 32 -3.90 19.02 -11.91
N GLY A 33 -3.75 17.74 -11.55
CA GLY A 33 -2.90 16.75 -12.22
C GLY A 33 -3.75 15.62 -12.82
N VAL A 34 -3.62 15.37 -14.11
CA VAL A 34 -4.41 14.40 -14.88
C VAL A 34 -3.45 13.43 -15.55
N PHE A 35 -3.37 12.19 -15.04
CA PHE A 35 -2.41 11.20 -15.49
C PHE A 35 -3.10 10.04 -16.22
N SER A 36 -2.71 9.78 -17.46
CA SER A 36 -3.23 8.69 -18.30
C SER A 36 -4.77 8.66 -18.35
N GLY A 37 -5.39 9.83 -18.56
CA GLY A 37 -6.83 9.93 -18.76
C GLY A 37 -7.23 11.37 -18.98
N VAL A 38 -7.97 11.62 -20.05
CA VAL A 38 -8.44 12.97 -20.40
C VAL A 38 -9.96 12.95 -20.54
N ALA A 39 -10.65 13.49 -19.56
CA ALA A 39 -12.07 13.83 -19.66
C ALA A 39 -12.20 15.14 -20.42
N ILE A 40 -12.33 15.07 -21.74
CA ILE A 40 -12.26 16.24 -22.64
C ILE A 40 -13.25 17.32 -22.24
N HIS A 41 -14.50 16.96 -22.02
CA HIS A 41 -15.57 17.92 -21.70
C HIS A 41 -15.28 18.67 -20.38
N GLU A 42 -14.84 17.98 -19.35
CA GLU A 42 -14.50 18.57 -18.05
C GLU A 42 -13.26 19.47 -18.15
N MET A 43 -12.27 19.06 -18.92
CA MET A 43 -11.07 19.87 -19.20
C MET A 43 -11.41 21.13 -19.99
N GLU A 44 -12.34 21.05 -20.93
CA GLU A 44 -12.87 22.22 -21.63
C GLU A 44 -13.57 23.18 -20.66
N ARG A 45 -14.37 22.68 -19.72
CA ARG A 45 -15.00 23.51 -18.67
C ARG A 45 -13.98 24.19 -17.78
N ILE A 46 -12.88 23.54 -17.43
CA ILE A 46 -11.75 24.13 -16.69
C ILE A 46 -11.13 25.24 -17.53
N CYS A 47 -10.91 25.01 -18.83
CA CYS A 47 -10.36 25.99 -19.72
C CYS A 47 -11.29 27.22 -19.89
N ASP A 48 -12.60 27.02 -20.03
CA ASP A 48 -13.59 28.07 -20.27
C ASP A 48 -13.97 28.82 -18.98
N SER A 49 -13.58 28.35 -17.82
CA SER A 49 -13.86 28.97 -16.52
C SER A 49 -13.23 30.37 -16.42
N LYS A 50 -13.91 31.27 -15.72
CA LYS A 50 -13.33 32.58 -15.32
C LYS A 50 -12.28 32.46 -14.23
N GLU A 51 -12.40 31.42 -13.41
CA GLU A 51 -11.37 31.03 -12.40
C GLU A 51 -10.23 30.35 -13.14
N THR A 52 -9.01 30.61 -12.73
CA THR A 52 -7.80 29.97 -13.29
C THR A 52 -7.14 29.09 -12.24
N LEU A 53 -6.59 27.94 -12.66
CA LEU A 53 -5.68 27.17 -11.85
C LEU A 53 -4.25 27.66 -12.07
N ASP A 54 -3.43 27.64 -11.02
CA ASP A 54 -2.02 27.99 -11.11
C ASP A 54 -1.24 26.93 -11.89
N VAL A 55 -1.67 25.66 -11.78
CA VAL A 55 -1.10 24.52 -12.50
C VAL A 55 -2.21 23.64 -13.07
N VAL A 56 -2.17 23.41 -14.37
CA VAL A 56 -2.89 22.32 -15.06
C VAL A 56 -1.85 21.42 -15.69
N PHE A 57 -1.76 20.19 -15.23
CA PHE A 57 -0.76 19.22 -15.68
C PHE A 57 -1.45 17.98 -16.24
N MET A 58 -1.09 17.61 -17.46
CA MET A 58 -1.58 16.41 -18.13
C MET A 58 -0.40 15.52 -18.50
N SER A 59 -0.57 14.21 -18.41
CA SER A 59 0.46 13.28 -18.84
C SER A 59 -0.10 11.92 -19.27
N CYS A 60 0.65 11.21 -20.11
CA CYS A 60 0.33 9.84 -20.50
C CYS A 60 1.58 9.07 -20.93
N GLY A 61 1.44 7.76 -21.14
CA GLY A 61 2.43 6.95 -21.84
C GLY A 61 2.40 7.16 -23.36
N CYS A 62 3.54 6.99 -24.02
CA CYS A 62 3.66 7.19 -25.47
C CYS A 62 2.86 6.16 -26.30
N TYR A 63 2.48 5.03 -25.70
CA TYR A 63 1.65 3.99 -26.33
C TYR A 63 0.16 4.12 -26.00
N GLU A 64 -0.26 5.18 -25.33
CA GLU A 64 -1.66 5.49 -25.02
C GLU A 64 -2.25 6.46 -26.07
N ASP A 65 -2.37 6.01 -27.32
CA ASP A 65 -2.69 6.85 -28.48
C ASP A 65 -3.99 7.69 -28.34
N GLN A 66 -5.05 7.10 -27.79
CA GLN A 66 -6.31 7.80 -27.60
C GLN A 66 -6.19 8.93 -26.58
N ILE A 67 -5.52 8.65 -25.45
CA ILE A 67 -5.30 9.64 -24.38
C ILE A 67 -4.39 10.75 -24.90
N ARG A 68 -3.31 10.41 -25.58
CA ARG A 68 -2.39 11.35 -26.17
C ARG A 68 -3.08 12.28 -27.19
N THR A 69 -3.99 11.74 -27.98
CA THR A 69 -4.79 12.53 -28.93
C THR A 69 -5.70 13.52 -28.20
N GLY A 70 -6.41 13.05 -27.17
CA GLY A 70 -7.23 13.92 -26.33
C GLY A 70 -6.43 15.01 -25.61
N MET A 71 -5.24 14.67 -25.10
CA MET A 71 -4.34 15.65 -24.48
C MET A 71 -3.95 16.79 -25.46
N ARG A 72 -3.58 16.45 -26.70
CA ARG A 72 -3.25 17.45 -27.73
C ARG A 72 -4.43 18.36 -28.04
N GLN A 73 -5.65 17.82 -28.10
CA GLN A 73 -6.86 18.59 -28.32
C GLN A 73 -7.07 19.61 -27.20
N ILE A 74 -6.88 19.20 -25.95
CA ILE A 74 -7.03 20.11 -24.81
C ILE A 74 -5.89 21.12 -24.74
N GLU A 75 -4.65 20.73 -25.02
CA GLU A 75 -3.51 21.66 -25.12
C GLU A 75 -3.77 22.78 -26.11
N GLN A 76 -4.24 22.45 -27.33
CA GLN A 76 -4.60 23.43 -28.33
C GLN A 76 -5.74 24.36 -27.87
N LYS A 77 -6.71 23.84 -27.13
CA LYS A 77 -7.79 24.66 -26.58
C LYS A 77 -7.26 25.67 -25.55
N PHE A 78 -6.36 25.23 -24.65
CA PHE A 78 -5.74 26.12 -23.67
C PHE A 78 -4.91 27.23 -24.36
N GLU A 79 -4.09 26.86 -25.36
CA GLU A 79 -3.35 27.84 -26.16
C GLU A 79 -4.27 28.87 -26.82
N ASN A 80 -5.33 28.43 -27.50
CA ASN A 80 -6.28 29.33 -28.15
C ASN A 80 -6.99 30.26 -27.15
N ALA A 81 -7.15 29.82 -25.91
CA ALA A 81 -7.71 30.63 -24.82
C ALA A 81 -6.68 31.56 -24.15
N GLY A 82 -5.42 31.52 -24.57
CA GLY A 82 -4.32 32.24 -23.93
C GLY A 82 -4.03 31.73 -22.49
N LYS A 83 -4.37 30.49 -22.21
CA LYS A 83 -4.15 29.84 -20.91
C LYS A 83 -3.02 28.82 -21.01
N TYR A 84 -2.39 28.56 -19.89
CA TYR A 84 -1.25 27.64 -19.82
C TYR A 84 -1.67 26.29 -19.23
N CYS A 85 -1.21 25.21 -19.87
CA CYS A 85 -1.21 23.87 -19.31
C CYS A 85 0.12 23.18 -19.65
N ILE A 86 0.50 22.22 -18.84
CA ILE A 86 1.69 21.40 -19.02
C ILE A 86 1.24 20.04 -19.53
N SER A 87 1.82 19.61 -20.66
CA SER A 87 1.56 18.31 -21.27
C SER A 87 2.86 17.53 -21.36
N LYS A 88 2.88 16.30 -20.83
CA LYS A 88 4.05 15.40 -20.81
C LYS A 88 3.69 14.03 -21.35
N VAL A 89 4.57 13.49 -22.18
CA VAL A 89 4.45 12.11 -22.68
C VAL A 89 5.69 11.36 -22.25
N TYR A 90 5.50 10.22 -21.57
CA TYR A 90 6.57 9.36 -21.08
C TYR A 90 6.61 8.04 -21.86
N GLU A 91 7.79 7.44 -21.94
CA GLU A 91 7.90 6.10 -22.48
C GLU A 91 7.14 5.11 -21.58
N GLY A 92 6.25 4.31 -22.19
CA GLY A 92 5.45 3.30 -21.50
C GLY A 92 3.97 3.30 -21.93
N TYR A 93 3.22 2.44 -21.25
CA TYR A 93 1.79 2.20 -21.44
C TYR A 93 0.97 2.80 -20.29
N HIS A 94 -0.25 2.29 -20.09
CA HIS A 94 -1.14 2.61 -18.97
C HIS A 94 -0.68 1.91 -17.69
N GLU A 95 0.38 2.42 -17.07
CA GLU A 95 1.13 1.70 -16.04
C GLU A 95 1.81 2.59 -15.00
N TRP A 96 2.13 2.02 -13.85
CA TRP A 96 2.76 2.72 -12.73
C TRP A 96 4.08 3.38 -13.07
N HIS A 97 4.85 2.83 -13.99
CA HIS A 97 6.09 3.42 -14.48
C HIS A 97 5.86 4.83 -15.04
N VAL A 98 4.81 5.02 -15.84
CA VAL A 98 4.40 6.30 -16.40
C VAL A 98 3.88 7.23 -15.29
N TRP A 99 3.01 6.73 -14.41
CA TRP A 99 2.38 7.54 -13.37
C TRP A 99 3.34 8.04 -12.30
N ARG A 100 4.40 7.29 -11.97
CA ARG A 100 5.45 7.77 -11.07
C ARG A 100 6.22 8.93 -11.67
N LYS A 101 6.55 8.88 -12.97
CA LYS A 101 7.18 10.01 -13.69
C LYS A 101 6.26 11.23 -13.72
N SER A 102 4.96 10.99 -13.94
CA SER A 102 3.94 12.04 -13.92
C SER A 102 3.89 12.74 -12.56
N LEU A 103 3.85 11.99 -11.48
CA LEU A 103 3.84 12.53 -10.12
C LEU A 103 5.16 13.25 -9.80
N TYR A 104 6.29 12.70 -10.23
CA TYR A 104 7.61 13.28 -10.03
C TYR A 104 7.72 14.68 -10.65
N ASP A 105 7.18 14.88 -11.86
CA ASP A 105 7.20 16.18 -12.54
C ASP A 105 6.10 17.14 -12.04
N PHE A 106 4.97 16.61 -11.54
CA PHE A 106 3.86 17.39 -11.06
C PHE A 106 4.08 18.00 -9.67
N VAL A 107 4.57 17.21 -8.71
CA VAL A 107 4.71 17.64 -7.30
C VAL A 107 5.57 18.89 -7.13
N PRO A 108 6.71 19.07 -7.83
CA PRO A 108 7.51 20.29 -7.72
C PRO A 108 6.82 21.56 -8.18
N LEU A 109 5.74 21.46 -8.96
CA LEU A 109 4.97 22.62 -9.46
C LEU A 109 3.95 23.13 -8.44
N LEU A 110 3.64 22.33 -7.42
CA LEU A 110 2.57 22.63 -6.48
C LEU A 110 2.92 23.79 -5.54
N PHE A 111 1.91 24.60 -5.22
CA PHE A 111 1.94 25.64 -4.20
C PHE A 111 3.02 26.72 -4.41
N ARG A 112 3.49 26.86 -5.62
CA ARG A 112 4.40 27.95 -6.05
C ARG A 112 3.58 29.09 -6.66
N LYS A 113 4.09 30.30 -6.56
CA LYS A 113 3.52 31.40 -7.33
C LYS A 113 3.81 31.17 -8.80
N ALA A 114 2.85 31.41 -9.65
CA ALA A 114 3.01 31.28 -11.10
C ALA A 114 4.25 32.08 -11.56
N GLY A 115 5.16 31.42 -12.30
CA GLY A 115 6.39 32.01 -12.81
C GLY A 115 7.61 31.91 -11.87
N ALA A 116 7.55 31.23 -10.71
CA ALA A 116 8.74 30.89 -9.95
C ALA A 116 9.57 29.88 -10.76
N GLU A 117 10.77 30.26 -11.19
CA GLU A 117 11.70 29.34 -11.84
C GLU A 117 12.00 28.17 -10.91
N THR A 118 12.06 26.97 -11.52
CA THR A 118 12.39 25.72 -10.81
C THR A 118 13.91 25.62 -10.66
N ASP A 119 14.52 26.57 -9.93
CA ASP A 119 15.90 26.43 -9.55
C ASP A 119 16.03 25.28 -8.56
N ASP A 120 16.90 24.33 -8.91
CA ASP A 120 17.29 23.17 -8.12
C ASP A 120 16.21 22.10 -7.83
N ILE A 121 15.75 21.42 -8.87
CA ILE A 121 15.38 20.02 -8.71
C ILE A 121 16.70 19.24 -8.67
N PRO A 122 17.02 18.48 -7.61
CA PRO A 122 18.28 17.70 -7.56
C PRO A 122 18.17 16.47 -8.47
N GLY A 123 17.99 16.68 -9.77
CA GLY A 123 17.77 15.61 -10.76
C GLY A 123 18.96 14.66 -10.90
N GLU A 124 20.19 15.18 -10.87
CA GLU A 124 21.39 14.34 -11.01
C GLU A 124 21.64 13.46 -9.77
N ARG A 125 21.42 13.98 -8.58
CA ARG A 125 21.60 13.23 -7.33
C ARG A 125 20.58 12.11 -7.20
N THR A 126 19.32 12.39 -7.55
CA THR A 126 18.24 11.40 -7.54
C THR A 126 18.44 10.31 -8.59
N ALA A 127 18.86 10.66 -9.81
CA ALA A 127 19.13 9.69 -10.88
C ALA A 127 20.31 8.77 -10.55
N ARG A 128 21.36 9.29 -9.90
CA ARG A 128 22.52 8.51 -9.49
C ARG A 128 22.19 7.52 -8.37
N ILE A 129 21.42 7.95 -7.39
CA ILE A 129 20.90 7.09 -6.32
C ILE A 129 20.00 6.00 -6.90
N THR A 130 19.10 6.31 -7.84
CA THR A 130 18.18 5.34 -8.45
C THR A 130 18.92 4.23 -9.22
N ARG A 131 20.00 4.55 -9.96
CA ARG A 131 20.78 3.55 -10.69
C ARG A 131 21.50 2.56 -9.76
N GLN A 132 22.03 3.03 -8.65
CA GLN A 132 22.71 2.16 -7.66
C GLN A 132 21.72 1.30 -6.89
N ARG A 133 20.51 1.80 -6.64
CA ARG A 133 19.46 1.11 -5.89
C ARG A 133 18.76 -0.01 -6.64
N LEU A 134 18.57 0.10 -7.95
CA LEU A 134 17.93 -0.94 -8.78
C LEU A 134 18.62 -2.31 -8.68
N GLN A 135 19.87 -2.36 -8.23
CA GLN A 135 20.63 -3.60 -8.04
C GLN A 135 20.53 -4.19 -6.63
N ARG A 136 19.99 -3.45 -5.66
CA ARG A 136 20.01 -3.83 -4.23
C ARG A 136 18.75 -3.39 -3.48
N GLN A 137 17.57 -3.56 -4.08
CA GLN A 137 16.32 -3.24 -3.36
C GLN A 137 16.18 -4.09 -2.11
N THR A 138 16.03 -3.43 -0.97
CA THR A 138 15.69 -4.09 0.28
C THR A 138 14.22 -4.47 0.32
N MET A 139 13.82 -5.36 1.23
CA MET A 139 12.42 -5.69 1.47
C MET A 139 11.59 -4.43 1.80
N GLU A 140 12.15 -3.49 2.58
CA GLU A 140 11.48 -2.24 2.93
C GLU A 140 11.22 -1.34 1.73
N GLU A 141 12.18 -1.24 0.81
CA GLU A 141 12.00 -0.51 -0.43
C GLU A 141 10.92 -1.15 -1.31
N GLN A 142 10.84 -2.47 -1.34
CA GLN A 142 9.78 -3.20 -2.05
C GLN A 142 8.41 -2.95 -1.42
N ILE A 143 8.31 -2.95 -0.09
CA ILE A 143 7.05 -2.66 0.62
C ILE A 143 6.55 -1.24 0.33
N LEU A 144 7.43 -0.24 0.25
CA LEU A 144 7.06 1.13 -0.13
C LEU A 144 6.48 1.22 -1.55
N MET A 145 6.82 0.27 -2.41
CA MET A 145 6.40 0.23 -3.81
C MET A 145 5.26 -0.73 -4.08
N PHE A 146 4.89 -1.58 -3.12
CA PHE A 146 3.97 -2.69 -3.31
C PHE A 146 2.94 -2.75 -2.18
N ASP A 147 1.67 -2.80 -2.53
CA ASP A 147 0.64 -3.23 -1.59
C ASP A 147 0.75 -4.76 -1.45
N PRO A 148 1.00 -5.30 -0.24
CA PRO A 148 1.07 -6.75 -0.03
C PRO A 148 -0.28 -7.45 -0.24
N VAL A 149 -1.37 -6.70 -0.38
CA VAL A 149 -2.70 -7.23 -0.71
C VAL A 149 -2.94 -7.11 -2.23
N TYR A 150 -2.06 -7.69 -3.02
CA TYR A 150 -2.23 -7.72 -4.47
C TYR A 150 -3.31 -8.73 -4.86
N ARG A 151 -4.29 -8.26 -5.65
CA ARG A 151 -5.28 -9.12 -6.28
C ARG A 151 -5.21 -8.91 -7.79
N GLN A 152 -4.93 -9.96 -8.54
CA GLN A 152 -4.94 -9.89 -10.00
C GLN A 152 -6.38 -9.71 -10.48
N ILE A 153 -6.63 -8.63 -11.22
CA ILE A 153 -7.91 -8.39 -11.88
C ILE A 153 -7.81 -8.98 -13.29
N ARG A 154 -8.71 -9.91 -13.62
CA ARG A 154 -8.84 -10.47 -14.96
C ARG A 154 -10.12 -9.94 -15.59
N PHE A 155 -10.06 -9.66 -16.88
CA PHE A 155 -11.21 -9.23 -17.66
C PHE A 155 -11.51 -10.30 -18.70
N GLU A 156 -12.80 -10.65 -18.86
CA GLU A 156 -13.23 -11.31 -20.07
C GLU A 156 -13.10 -10.34 -21.23
N THR A 157 -12.64 -10.80 -22.37
CA THR A 157 -12.54 -10.02 -23.58
C THR A 157 -13.56 -10.49 -24.60
N ASP A 158 -14.13 -9.56 -25.38
CA ASP A 158 -14.94 -9.89 -26.53
C ASP A 158 -14.08 -10.44 -27.68
N GLU A 159 -14.71 -10.84 -28.80
CA GLU A 159 -14.03 -11.38 -29.98
C GLU A 159 -12.99 -10.40 -30.60
N ALA A 160 -13.09 -9.13 -30.29
CA ALA A 160 -12.15 -8.09 -30.71
C ALA A 160 -11.04 -7.80 -29.65
N GLY A 161 -10.98 -8.58 -28.58
CA GLY A 161 -9.99 -8.41 -27.50
C GLY A 161 -10.28 -7.24 -26.58
N ARG A 162 -11.48 -6.67 -26.57
CA ARG A 162 -11.87 -5.54 -25.71
C ARG A 162 -12.49 -6.06 -24.42
N PRO A 163 -12.28 -5.38 -23.27
CA PRO A 163 -12.94 -5.76 -22.01
C PRO A 163 -14.46 -5.87 -22.20
N ALA A 164 -15.04 -7.02 -21.88
CA ALA A 164 -16.46 -7.30 -22.09
C ALA A 164 -17.36 -6.74 -20.97
N GLY A 165 -16.81 -5.98 -20.04
CA GLY A 165 -17.54 -5.36 -18.93
C GLY A 165 -17.95 -6.30 -17.80
N LYS A 166 -17.66 -7.60 -17.92
CA LYS A 166 -17.80 -8.58 -16.84
C LYS A 166 -16.42 -8.90 -16.27
N TYR A 167 -16.33 -8.92 -14.95
CA TYR A 167 -15.21 -9.53 -14.27
C TYR A 167 -15.47 -11.03 -14.23
N PRO A 168 -14.55 -11.88 -14.70
CA PRO A 168 -14.70 -13.32 -14.54
C PRO A 168 -14.79 -13.65 -13.05
N ASP A 169 -15.57 -14.65 -12.71
CA ASP A 169 -15.60 -15.21 -11.37
C ASP A 169 -14.24 -15.91 -11.12
N ILE A 170 -13.32 -15.18 -10.50
CA ILE A 170 -11.97 -15.66 -10.21
C ILE A 170 -12.07 -16.50 -8.94
N PRO A 171 -11.73 -17.80 -9.00
CA PRO A 171 -11.70 -18.63 -7.82
C PRO A 171 -10.77 -18.01 -6.78
N HIS A 172 -11.23 -17.90 -5.53
CA HIS A 172 -10.34 -17.49 -4.45
C HIS A 172 -9.23 -18.53 -4.30
N GLY A 173 -7.98 -18.08 -4.26
CA GLY A 173 -6.83 -18.97 -4.12
C GLY A 173 -6.81 -19.76 -2.81
N ILE A 174 -7.40 -19.19 -1.74
CA ILE A 174 -7.63 -19.86 -0.46
C ILE A 174 -9.01 -19.42 0.06
N CYS A 175 -9.88 -20.38 0.33
CA CYS A 175 -11.19 -20.18 0.94
C CYS A 175 -11.30 -21.01 2.22
N ILE A 176 -11.78 -20.40 3.29
CA ILE A 176 -12.09 -21.10 4.55
C ILE A 176 -13.58 -21.46 4.55
N THR A 177 -13.87 -22.74 4.71
CA THR A 177 -15.26 -23.24 4.82
C THR A 177 -15.80 -23.00 6.21
N GLU A 178 -17.14 -23.09 6.38
CA GLU A 178 -17.79 -23.03 7.68
C GLU A 178 -17.32 -24.11 8.65
N GLN A 179 -16.79 -25.22 8.12
CA GLN A 179 -16.25 -26.33 8.92
C GLN A 179 -14.80 -26.11 9.35
N GLY A 180 -14.19 -24.96 9.00
CA GLY A 180 -12.80 -24.65 9.35
C GLY A 180 -11.77 -25.40 8.50
N THR A 181 -12.15 -25.81 7.29
CA THR A 181 -11.26 -26.41 6.29
C THR A 181 -10.82 -25.30 5.31
N ALA A 182 -9.54 -25.26 4.94
CA ALA A 182 -9.09 -24.37 3.88
C ALA A 182 -9.09 -25.12 2.54
N VAL A 183 -9.89 -24.64 1.61
CA VAL A 183 -9.85 -25.07 0.21
C VAL A 183 -8.84 -24.18 -0.50
N VAL A 184 -7.77 -24.79 -1.02
CA VAL A 184 -6.74 -24.11 -1.80
C VAL A 184 -6.96 -24.35 -3.28
N CYS A 185 -6.81 -23.28 -4.07
CA CYS A 185 -7.00 -23.31 -5.52
C CYS A 185 -5.85 -22.56 -6.18
N PHE A 186 -5.21 -23.17 -7.17
CA PHE A 186 -4.05 -22.60 -7.87
C PHE A 186 -4.16 -22.78 -9.38
N GLU A 187 -4.02 -21.69 -10.14
CA GLU A 187 -4.01 -21.76 -11.59
C GLU A 187 -2.60 -22.09 -12.09
N ALA A 188 -2.46 -23.24 -12.70
CA ALA A 188 -1.21 -23.70 -13.32
C ALA A 188 -1.51 -24.70 -14.44
N PRO A 189 -2.00 -24.23 -15.61
CA PRO A 189 -2.47 -25.12 -16.69
C PRO A 189 -1.37 -26.04 -17.22
N GLU A 190 -0.13 -25.57 -17.26
CA GLU A 190 1.02 -26.31 -17.79
C GLU A 190 1.76 -27.15 -16.72
N ALA A 191 1.34 -27.05 -15.44
CA ALA A 191 2.00 -27.81 -14.40
C ALA A 191 1.67 -29.30 -14.48
N VAL A 192 2.66 -30.14 -14.16
CA VAL A 192 2.50 -31.59 -14.01
C VAL A 192 2.24 -31.99 -12.55
N SER A 193 2.60 -31.12 -11.62
CA SER A 193 2.30 -31.28 -10.19
C SER A 193 2.17 -29.92 -9.53
N VAL A 194 1.22 -29.81 -8.59
CA VAL A 194 1.08 -28.65 -7.69
C VAL A 194 0.88 -29.17 -6.27
N GLU A 195 1.56 -28.53 -5.34
CA GLU A 195 1.53 -28.87 -3.93
C GLU A 195 1.33 -27.60 -3.09
N ALA A 196 0.70 -27.73 -1.94
CA ALA A 196 0.57 -26.65 -0.96
C ALA A 196 0.92 -27.16 0.44
N THR A 197 1.44 -26.29 1.29
CA THR A 197 1.69 -26.63 2.71
C THR A 197 1.35 -25.44 3.60
N LEU A 198 0.90 -25.77 4.81
CA LEU A 198 0.68 -24.80 5.87
C LEU A 198 1.92 -24.79 6.79
N ASP A 199 2.48 -23.59 7.00
CA ASP A 199 3.65 -23.35 7.85
C ASP A 199 4.88 -24.23 7.49
N GLY A 200 4.98 -24.67 6.23
CA GLY A 200 6.10 -25.49 5.78
C GLY A 200 6.15 -26.91 6.33
N LYS A 201 5.06 -27.40 6.92
CA LYS A 201 5.01 -28.75 7.51
C LYS A 201 4.93 -29.84 6.44
N GLU A 202 3.77 -30.40 6.22
CA GLU A 202 3.55 -31.46 5.24
C GLU A 202 2.98 -30.89 3.93
N PHE A 203 3.52 -31.29 2.78
CA PHE A 203 3.01 -30.88 1.49
C PHE A 203 1.83 -31.73 1.05
N LEU A 204 0.68 -31.09 0.87
CA LEU A 204 -0.50 -31.65 0.25
C LEU A 204 -0.35 -31.59 -1.28
N LYS A 205 -0.48 -32.73 -1.95
CA LYS A 205 -0.60 -32.78 -3.42
C LYS A 205 -1.99 -32.34 -3.85
N LEU A 206 -2.06 -31.30 -4.64
CA LEU A 206 -3.31 -30.84 -5.22
C LEU A 206 -3.70 -31.72 -6.42
N ARG A 207 -5.00 -31.76 -6.72
CA ARG A 207 -5.56 -32.47 -7.87
C ARG A 207 -6.02 -31.46 -8.91
N LYS A 208 -5.96 -31.85 -10.19
CA LYS A 208 -6.56 -31.05 -11.26
C LYS A 208 -8.05 -30.89 -10.99
N ASP A 209 -8.52 -29.66 -11.05
CA ASP A 209 -9.94 -29.35 -10.92
C ASP A 209 -10.68 -29.87 -12.15
N GLN A 210 -11.78 -30.60 -11.94
CA GLN A 210 -12.55 -31.21 -13.05
C GLN A 210 -13.49 -30.21 -13.73
N GLU A 211 -13.90 -29.18 -13.00
CA GLU A 211 -14.85 -28.17 -13.48
C GLU A 211 -14.14 -26.94 -14.05
N ARG A 212 -12.91 -26.66 -13.58
CA ARG A 212 -12.13 -25.48 -13.95
C ARG A 212 -10.83 -25.90 -14.61
N GLN A 213 -10.81 -25.83 -15.93
CA GLN A 213 -9.63 -26.18 -16.70
C GLN A 213 -8.43 -25.30 -16.32
N GLY A 214 -7.27 -25.91 -16.09
CA GLY A 214 -6.04 -25.21 -15.71
C GLY A 214 -5.87 -24.97 -14.23
N TYR A 215 -6.87 -25.28 -13.40
CA TYR A 215 -6.80 -25.13 -11.96
C TYR A 215 -6.45 -26.45 -11.24
N TRP A 216 -5.81 -26.29 -10.10
CA TRP A 216 -5.49 -27.35 -9.15
C TRP A 216 -6.14 -27.02 -7.82
N THR A 217 -6.72 -28.01 -7.14
CA THR A 217 -7.43 -27.83 -5.90
C THR A 217 -7.10 -28.89 -4.86
N GLY A 218 -7.26 -28.55 -3.61
CA GLY A 218 -7.10 -29.47 -2.46
C GLY A 218 -7.62 -28.86 -1.17
N GLU A 219 -7.73 -29.68 -0.16
CA GLU A 219 -8.27 -29.29 1.15
C GLU A 219 -7.22 -29.48 2.24
N ILE A 220 -7.01 -28.47 3.07
CA ILE A 220 -6.18 -28.55 4.27
C ILE A 220 -7.11 -28.57 5.48
N HIS A 221 -7.01 -29.63 6.25
CA HIS A 221 -7.84 -29.88 7.42
C HIS A 221 -7.08 -29.64 8.73
N ASN A 222 -7.82 -29.58 9.84
CA ASN A 222 -7.29 -29.47 11.20
C ASN A 222 -6.37 -28.25 11.40
N ILE A 223 -6.78 -27.12 10.83
CA ILE A 223 -6.02 -25.87 10.93
C ILE A 223 -6.31 -25.26 12.30
N THR A 224 -5.25 -24.93 13.04
CA THR A 224 -5.40 -24.19 14.30
C THR A 224 -5.84 -22.74 14.03
N PRO A 225 -6.61 -22.12 14.94
CA PRO A 225 -6.99 -20.73 14.79
C PRO A 225 -5.78 -19.79 14.70
N GLY A 226 -5.92 -18.71 13.89
CA GLY A 226 -4.95 -17.63 13.77
C GLY A 226 -4.22 -17.59 12.43
N TYR A 227 -3.08 -16.93 12.41
CA TYR A 227 -2.27 -16.68 11.22
C TYR A 227 -1.43 -17.89 10.84
N HIS A 228 -1.41 -18.21 9.53
CA HIS A 228 -0.60 -19.29 8.96
C HIS A 228 0.01 -18.86 7.63
N ASN A 229 1.29 -19.16 7.43
CA ASN A 229 1.91 -19.07 6.12
C ASN A 229 1.44 -20.22 5.22
N VAL A 230 1.16 -19.92 3.96
CA VAL A 230 0.82 -20.94 2.96
C VAL A 230 1.86 -20.91 1.86
N TYR A 231 2.51 -22.03 1.62
CA TYR A 231 3.50 -22.16 0.56
C TYR A 231 2.94 -23.03 -0.56
N PHE A 232 3.13 -22.58 -1.78
CA PHE A 232 2.77 -23.32 -2.98
C PHE A 232 4.02 -23.75 -3.72
N ARG A 233 3.94 -24.91 -4.36
CA ARG A 233 5.01 -25.44 -5.19
C ARG A 233 4.43 -26.00 -6.48
N ALA A 234 4.91 -25.50 -7.63
CA ALA A 234 4.56 -26.01 -8.96
C ALA A 234 5.79 -26.67 -9.59
N ASN A 235 5.65 -27.93 -10.01
CA ASN A 235 6.75 -28.74 -10.60
C ASN A 235 8.02 -28.74 -9.73
N GLY A 236 7.87 -28.74 -8.40
CA GLY A 236 8.98 -28.73 -7.46
C GLY A 236 9.60 -27.36 -7.16
N THR A 237 9.10 -26.28 -7.79
CA THR A 237 9.57 -24.91 -7.57
C THR A 237 8.59 -24.14 -6.69
N ASP A 238 9.10 -23.43 -5.68
CA ASP A 238 8.27 -22.58 -4.82
C ASP A 238 7.73 -21.39 -5.63
N VAL A 239 6.43 -21.13 -5.51
CA VAL A 239 5.71 -20.09 -6.27
C VAL A 239 4.72 -19.36 -5.37
N ILE A 240 4.38 -18.14 -5.76
CA ILE A 240 3.31 -17.37 -5.12
C ILE A 240 2.01 -17.60 -5.90
N ASN A 241 0.94 -17.87 -5.18
CA ASN A 241 -0.40 -17.91 -5.73
C ASN A 241 -0.95 -16.47 -5.81
N PRO A 242 -1.15 -15.91 -7.01
CA PRO A 242 -1.62 -14.53 -7.15
C PRO A 242 -3.09 -14.35 -6.74
N ASP A 243 -3.86 -15.44 -6.67
CA ASP A 243 -5.28 -15.41 -6.31
C ASP A 243 -5.49 -15.58 -4.78
N ALA A 244 -4.42 -15.72 -4.00
CA ALA A 244 -4.46 -15.84 -2.55
C ALA A 244 -3.82 -14.61 -1.88
N PRO A 245 -4.17 -14.29 -0.61
CA PRO A 245 -3.52 -13.21 0.12
C PRO A 245 -2.01 -13.39 0.16
N VAL A 246 -1.27 -12.30 -0.07
CA VAL A 246 0.20 -12.28 -0.06
C VAL A 246 0.66 -11.43 1.11
N GLY A 247 1.60 -11.95 1.88
CA GLY A 247 2.30 -11.28 2.95
C GLY A 247 3.80 -11.56 2.85
N TYR A 248 4.49 -11.41 3.96
CA TYR A 248 5.93 -11.64 4.03
C TYR A 248 6.27 -12.56 5.20
N SER A 249 7.19 -13.48 4.98
CA SER A 249 7.82 -14.28 6.03
C SER A 249 9.32 -14.08 5.91
N GLY A 250 9.88 -13.36 6.88
CA GLY A 250 11.26 -12.90 6.79
C GLY A 250 11.43 -11.94 5.58
N ASP A 251 12.33 -12.28 4.69
CA ASP A 251 12.68 -11.53 3.47
C ASP A 251 11.92 -12.01 2.22
N ARG A 252 10.93 -12.90 2.36
CA ARG A 252 10.22 -13.52 1.25
C ARG A 252 8.74 -13.17 1.23
N ALA A 253 8.22 -12.93 0.03
CA ALA A 253 6.79 -12.94 -0.18
C ALA A 253 6.25 -14.36 0.02
N VAL A 254 5.14 -14.49 0.72
CA VAL A 254 4.45 -15.76 0.95
C VAL A 254 2.94 -15.54 0.92
N ASN A 255 2.19 -16.56 0.52
CA ASN A 255 0.76 -16.53 0.76
C ASN A 255 0.45 -16.79 2.24
N TYR A 256 -0.68 -16.35 2.70
CA TYR A 256 -1.13 -16.61 4.06
C TYR A 256 -2.64 -16.85 4.13
N LEU A 257 -3.07 -17.45 5.21
CA LEU A 257 -4.45 -17.48 5.62
C LEU A 257 -4.57 -17.05 7.09
N GLU A 258 -5.72 -16.50 7.43
CA GLU A 258 -6.10 -16.18 8.81
C GLU A 258 -7.30 -17.06 9.16
N MET A 259 -7.07 -18.10 9.97
CA MET A 259 -8.15 -18.94 10.46
C MET A 259 -8.87 -18.21 11.59
N PRO A 260 -10.21 -18.03 11.53
CA PRO A 260 -10.95 -17.39 12.60
C PRO A 260 -10.65 -18.00 13.96
N ASP A 261 -10.42 -17.17 14.96
CA ASP A 261 -10.17 -17.57 16.35
C ASP A 261 -11.28 -17.02 17.25
N PRO A 262 -12.32 -17.82 17.55
CA PRO A 262 -13.42 -17.37 18.42
C PRO A 262 -13.00 -17.00 19.85
N GLU A 263 -11.86 -17.56 20.31
CA GLU A 263 -11.31 -17.26 21.64
C GLU A 263 -10.43 -16.01 21.62
N PHE A 264 -10.01 -15.56 20.44
CA PHE A 264 -9.16 -14.40 20.26
C PHE A 264 -9.61 -13.53 19.06
N PRO A 265 -10.81 -12.95 19.06
CA PRO A 265 -11.35 -12.17 17.94
C PRO A 265 -10.68 -10.80 17.79
N LEU A 266 -9.63 -10.51 18.54
CA LEU A 266 -8.99 -9.20 18.65
C LEU A 266 -8.21 -8.78 17.40
N THR A 267 -7.99 -9.69 16.46
CA THR A 267 -7.29 -9.39 15.20
C THR A 267 -8.21 -8.84 14.10
N GLU A 268 -9.52 -8.91 14.31
CA GLU A 268 -10.48 -8.31 13.40
C GLU A 268 -10.53 -6.79 13.55
N LEU A 269 -11.06 -6.12 12.55
CA LEU A 269 -11.25 -4.67 12.62
C LEU A 269 -12.42 -4.37 13.57
N ALA A 270 -12.17 -3.60 14.61
CA ALA A 270 -13.21 -3.21 15.55
C ALA A 270 -14.16 -2.18 14.91
N ASP A 271 -15.46 -2.24 15.26
CA ASP A 271 -16.43 -1.21 14.86
C ASP A 271 -16.29 0.01 15.81
N THR A 272 -15.28 0.81 15.56
CA THR A 272 -14.94 2.00 16.35
C THR A 272 -14.27 3.06 15.48
N VAL A 273 -13.99 4.22 16.07
CA VAL A 273 -13.14 5.21 15.40
C VAL A 273 -11.69 4.75 15.44
N HIS A 274 -11.09 4.60 14.25
CA HIS A 274 -9.75 4.08 14.09
C HIS A 274 -8.67 5.11 14.36
N GLY A 275 -7.53 4.65 14.83
CA GLY A 275 -6.28 5.39 14.88
C GLY A 275 -5.64 5.56 13.51
N GLN A 276 -4.42 6.02 13.49
CA GLN A 276 -3.65 6.25 12.26
C GLN A 276 -2.30 5.53 12.34
N VAL A 277 -1.86 5.02 11.21
CA VAL A 277 -0.49 4.49 11.05
C VAL A 277 0.31 5.47 10.21
N HIS A 278 1.37 6.00 10.78
CA HIS A 278 2.32 6.89 10.13
C HIS A 278 3.55 6.10 9.73
N ILE A 279 4.00 6.27 8.51
CA ILE A 279 5.20 5.60 7.99
C ILE A 279 6.33 6.63 7.96
N HIS A 280 7.38 6.36 8.72
CA HIS A 280 8.62 7.12 8.69
C HIS A 280 9.71 6.29 8.02
N TYR A 281 10.20 6.76 6.92
CA TYR A 281 11.32 6.13 6.23
C TYR A 281 12.40 7.15 5.97
N ASP A 282 13.63 6.71 6.13
CA ASP A 282 14.82 7.51 5.90
C ASP A 282 15.82 6.70 5.09
N TYR A 283 16.56 7.40 4.26
CA TYR A 283 17.69 6.79 3.58
C TYR A 283 18.93 6.86 4.47
N LEU A 284 19.42 5.70 4.89
CA LEU A 284 20.65 5.54 5.66
C LEU A 284 21.83 5.52 4.69
N ALA A 285 22.50 6.66 4.51
CA ALA A 285 23.51 6.84 3.48
C ALA A 285 24.76 5.94 3.64
N GLU A 286 25.14 5.64 4.89
CA GLU A 286 26.28 4.77 5.20
C GLU A 286 25.99 3.30 4.88
N GLU A 287 24.74 2.89 5.01
CA GLU A 287 24.28 1.52 4.78
C GLU A 287 23.66 1.33 3.39
N GLU A 288 23.52 2.43 2.62
CA GLU A 288 22.89 2.46 1.30
C GLU A 288 21.50 1.82 1.27
N LYS A 289 20.74 1.91 2.35
CA LYS A 289 19.40 1.31 2.47
C LYS A 289 18.36 2.30 2.98
N VAL A 290 17.08 1.99 2.71
CA VAL A 290 15.93 2.64 3.37
C VAL A 290 15.62 1.90 4.65
N SER A 291 15.43 2.61 5.75
CA SER A 291 14.90 2.07 6.99
C SER A 291 13.54 2.68 7.30
N THR A 292 12.62 1.84 7.77
CA THR A 292 11.21 2.20 7.97
C THR A 292 10.81 1.99 9.42
N ILE A 293 10.18 3.01 10.01
CA ILE A 293 9.52 2.93 11.32
C ILE A 293 8.03 3.22 11.11
N TYR A 294 7.17 2.36 11.62
CA TYR A 294 5.73 2.56 11.63
C TYR A 294 5.29 3.05 13.01
N VAL A 295 4.50 4.11 13.05
CA VAL A 295 3.97 4.66 14.28
C VAL A 295 2.45 4.65 14.23
N TYR A 296 1.83 3.87 15.08
CA TYR A 296 0.39 3.93 15.29
C TYR A 296 0.06 4.94 16.39
N THR A 297 -0.89 5.81 16.12
CA THR A 297 -1.48 6.74 17.07
C THR A 297 -2.98 6.44 17.24
N PRO A 298 -3.50 6.37 18.47
CA PRO A 298 -4.93 6.16 18.71
C PRO A 298 -5.82 7.23 18.07
N ALA A 299 -7.10 6.94 17.90
CA ALA A 299 -8.09 7.92 17.49
C ALA A 299 -8.10 9.14 18.45
N TYR A 300 -8.28 10.33 17.87
CA TYR A 300 -8.30 11.60 18.63
C TYR A 300 -7.00 11.94 19.41
N PHE A 301 -5.91 11.31 19.04
CA PHE A 301 -4.60 11.46 19.65
C PHE A 301 -4.17 12.93 19.87
N GLU A 302 -4.46 13.82 18.92
CA GLU A 302 -4.07 15.24 18.99
C GLU A 302 -4.78 16.03 20.11
N ARG A 303 -5.87 15.49 20.64
CA ARG A 303 -6.73 16.16 21.64
C ARG A 303 -6.36 15.82 23.10
N ALA A 304 -5.46 14.88 23.30
CA ALA A 304 -5.15 14.41 24.66
C ALA A 304 -4.12 15.32 25.36
N GLU A 305 -4.51 15.90 26.51
CA GLU A 305 -3.63 16.69 27.37
C GLU A 305 -2.85 15.86 28.41
N LYS A 306 -2.99 14.53 28.37
CA LYS A 306 -2.46 13.60 29.38
C LYS A 306 -1.05 13.10 29.06
N GLU A 307 -0.35 12.62 30.08
CA GLU A 307 0.89 11.84 29.93
C GLU A 307 0.65 10.67 28.95
N ARG A 308 1.57 10.45 28.03
CA ARG A 308 1.42 9.49 26.96
C ARG A 308 2.25 8.25 27.20
N SER A 309 1.65 7.11 27.01
CA SER A 309 2.35 5.84 26.98
C SER A 309 2.91 5.58 25.57
N VAL A 310 4.11 5.03 25.52
CA VAL A 310 4.76 4.59 24.26
C VAL A 310 5.15 3.15 24.42
N MET A 311 4.79 2.32 23.45
CA MET A 311 5.29 0.96 23.35
C MET A 311 6.13 0.82 22.08
N ILE A 312 7.37 0.39 22.24
CA ILE A 312 8.29 0.10 21.16
C ILE A 312 8.26 -1.40 20.89
N LEU A 313 7.93 -1.77 19.67
CA LEU A 313 7.89 -3.15 19.21
C LEU A 313 9.05 -3.38 18.26
N LYS A 314 9.94 -4.32 18.58
CA LYS A 314 11.11 -4.66 17.77
C LYS A 314 10.92 -6.01 17.06
N ALA A 315 11.06 -6.00 15.75
CA ALA A 315 11.02 -7.19 14.92
C ALA A 315 12.25 -8.09 15.13
N LEU A 316 12.19 -9.31 14.63
CA LEU A 316 13.38 -10.16 14.50
C LEU A 316 14.32 -9.61 13.41
N SER A 317 15.59 -9.95 13.45
CA SER A 317 16.56 -9.57 12.41
C SER A 317 16.23 -10.10 11.01
N THR A 318 15.39 -11.14 10.94
CA THR A 318 14.89 -11.74 9.71
C THR A 318 13.54 -11.16 9.27
N GLU A 319 12.97 -10.21 10.02
CA GLU A 319 11.65 -9.62 9.75
C GLU A 319 11.78 -8.10 9.61
N THR A 320 10.78 -7.50 8.97
CA THR A 320 10.65 -6.04 8.90
C THR A 320 9.55 -5.55 9.85
N ALA A 321 9.60 -4.28 10.22
CA ALA A 321 8.62 -3.67 11.11
C ALA A 321 7.17 -3.74 10.58
N SER A 322 6.97 -3.87 9.27
CA SER A 322 5.65 -4.05 8.65
C SER A 322 4.93 -5.33 9.10
N CYS A 323 5.68 -6.33 9.57
CA CYS A 323 5.11 -7.58 10.08
C CYS A 323 4.17 -7.36 11.28
N PHE A 324 4.39 -6.32 12.08
CA PHE A 324 3.49 -5.95 13.18
C PHE A 324 2.11 -5.48 12.69
N LEU A 325 2.05 -4.89 11.49
CA LEU A 325 0.79 -4.47 10.87
C LEU A 325 0.06 -5.65 10.24
N HIS A 326 0.77 -6.45 9.46
CA HIS A 326 0.17 -7.50 8.62
C HIS A 326 -0.01 -8.81 9.39
N GLN A 327 1.07 -9.42 9.84
CA GLN A 327 1.00 -10.68 10.60
C GLN A 327 0.58 -10.46 12.05
N GLY A 328 1.09 -9.39 12.66
CA GLY A 328 0.79 -9.04 14.05
C GLY A 328 -0.61 -8.50 14.27
N LYS A 329 -1.12 -7.71 13.31
CA LYS A 329 -2.37 -6.96 13.43
C LYS A 329 -2.45 -6.17 14.76
N ILE A 330 -1.30 -5.66 15.19
CA ILE A 330 -1.15 -5.02 16.51
C ILE A 330 -2.04 -3.79 16.68
N PRO A 331 -2.21 -2.90 15.67
CA PRO A 331 -3.17 -1.81 15.78
C PRO A 331 -4.60 -2.28 16.05
N ASN A 332 -5.06 -3.35 15.38
CA ASN A 332 -6.42 -3.89 15.58
C ASN A 332 -6.61 -4.35 17.02
N ILE A 333 -5.63 -5.09 17.57
CA ILE A 333 -5.67 -5.57 18.97
C ILE A 333 -5.72 -4.37 19.94
N MET A 334 -4.93 -3.33 19.69
CA MET A 334 -4.93 -2.10 20.50
C MET A 334 -6.29 -1.41 20.45
N GLU A 335 -6.86 -1.23 19.26
CA GLU A 335 -8.16 -0.59 19.08
C GLU A 335 -9.29 -1.32 19.78
N TYR A 336 -9.25 -2.64 19.73
CA TYR A 336 -10.22 -3.47 20.46
C TYR A 336 -10.16 -3.20 21.98
N PHE A 337 -8.96 -3.15 22.56
CA PHE A 337 -8.80 -2.85 23.98
C PHE A 337 -9.17 -1.40 24.34
N LEU A 338 -8.84 -0.45 23.48
CA LEU A 338 -9.24 0.95 23.65
C LEU A 338 -10.75 1.10 23.62
N ALA A 339 -11.43 0.48 22.65
CA ALA A 339 -12.88 0.50 22.53
C ALA A 339 -13.56 -0.17 23.74
N ALA A 340 -12.95 -1.22 24.29
CA ALA A 340 -13.43 -1.91 25.49
C ALA A 340 -13.08 -1.19 26.81
N GLY A 341 -12.37 -0.06 26.77
CA GLY A 341 -11.88 0.65 27.97
C GLY A 341 -10.85 -0.13 28.78
N LYS A 342 -10.15 -1.09 28.18
CA LYS A 342 -9.19 -1.99 28.83
C LYS A 342 -7.72 -1.60 28.60
N ALA A 343 -7.46 -0.60 27.77
CA ALA A 343 -6.13 -0.07 27.53
C ALA A 343 -6.13 1.45 27.66
N VAL A 344 -4.96 2.03 27.95
CA VAL A 344 -4.74 3.48 27.88
C VAL A 344 -4.27 3.85 26.47
N GLU A 345 -4.49 5.10 26.07
CA GLU A 345 -4.03 5.62 24.80
C GLU A 345 -2.50 5.50 24.70
N THR A 346 -2.03 4.58 23.89
CA THR A 346 -0.61 4.23 23.76
C THR A 346 -0.17 4.39 22.31
N ILE A 347 0.93 5.09 22.10
CA ILE A 347 1.63 5.15 20.81
C ILE A 347 2.37 3.83 20.63
N LEU A 348 2.18 3.19 19.48
CA LEU A 348 2.96 2.01 19.13
C LEU A 348 4.02 2.41 18.10
N VAL A 349 5.28 2.17 18.43
CA VAL A 349 6.43 2.40 17.54
C VAL A 349 6.96 1.03 17.12
N MET A 350 6.76 0.67 15.87
CA MET A 350 7.13 -0.62 15.30
C MET A 350 8.41 -0.46 14.48
N THR A 351 9.46 -1.18 14.85
CA THR A 351 10.81 -1.02 14.32
C THR A 351 11.41 -2.34 13.89
N ASN A 352 12.43 -2.25 13.02
CA ASN A 352 13.32 -3.35 12.73
C ASN A 352 14.22 -3.66 13.94
N ALA A 353 14.82 -4.86 13.97
CA ALA A 353 15.69 -5.29 15.07
C ALA A 353 16.87 -4.33 15.32
N GLU A 354 17.48 -3.85 14.23
CA GLU A 354 18.71 -3.06 14.25
C GLU A 354 18.49 -1.54 14.38
N GLU A 355 17.24 -1.10 14.63
CA GLU A 355 16.95 0.31 14.70
C GLU A 355 17.64 1.00 15.89
N THR A 356 18.26 2.16 15.63
CA THR A 356 19.02 2.88 16.64
C THR A 356 18.13 3.57 17.66
N ALA A 357 18.58 3.61 18.92
CA ALA A 357 17.85 4.30 19.99
C ALA A 357 17.67 5.80 19.70
N GLU A 358 18.67 6.44 19.08
CA GLU A 358 18.62 7.85 18.71
C GLU A 358 17.50 8.12 17.70
N ARG A 359 17.42 7.31 16.64
CA ARG A 359 16.39 7.48 15.61
C ARG A 359 15.00 7.24 16.18
N MET A 360 14.83 6.19 16.99
CA MET A 360 13.56 5.94 17.70
C MET A 360 13.15 7.13 18.57
N GLN A 361 14.07 7.70 19.35
CA GLN A 361 13.79 8.89 20.16
C GLN A 361 13.40 10.10 19.32
N ASN A 362 14.07 10.33 18.19
CA ASN A 362 13.76 11.44 17.29
C ASN A 362 12.37 11.27 16.64
N ILE A 363 11.96 10.07 16.34
CA ILE A 363 10.60 9.78 15.86
C ILE A 363 9.57 9.99 16.97
N ILE A 364 9.81 9.46 18.17
CA ILE A 364 8.89 9.58 19.30
C ILE A 364 8.64 11.06 19.66
N LYS A 365 9.67 11.89 19.64
CA LYS A 365 9.55 13.35 19.90
C LYS A 365 8.58 14.06 18.95
N LYS A 366 8.35 13.55 17.75
CA LYS A 366 7.36 14.13 16.82
C LYS A 366 5.92 13.98 17.31
N TYR A 367 5.67 13.01 18.19
CA TYR A 367 4.33 12.66 18.70
C TYR A 367 4.11 13.05 20.15
N ILE A 368 5.16 13.47 20.86
CA ILE A 368 5.08 13.89 22.26
C ILE A 368 5.45 15.36 22.32
N PRO A 369 4.53 16.23 22.76
CA PRO A 369 4.82 17.65 22.92
C PRO A 369 5.99 17.92 23.87
N ASP A 370 6.75 18.99 23.61
CA ASP A 370 7.86 19.41 24.46
C ASP A 370 7.39 19.61 25.90
N GLY A 371 8.13 19.01 26.83
CA GLY A 371 7.83 19.08 28.26
C GLY A 371 6.92 18.00 28.82
N GLN A 372 6.30 17.17 27.96
CA GLN A 372 5.56 15.98 28.42
C GLN A 372 6.51 14.80 28.64
N LYS A 373 6.29 14.06 29.72
CA LYS A 373 6.98 12.80 29.98
C LYS A 373 6.24 11.66 29.29
N ALA A 374 7.00 10.76 28.66
CA ALA A 374 6.48 9.53 28.12
C ALA A 374 7.08 8.35 28.86
N LYS A 375 6.24 7.40 29.26
CA LYS A 375 6.69 6.10 29.75
C LYS A 375 6.83 5.17 28.54
N ALA A 376 8.06 4.80 28.22
CA ALA A 376 8.32 3.84 27.13
C ALA A 376 8.47 2.43 27.67
N ILE A 377 7.80 1.48 27.02
CA ILE A 377 7.94 0.05 27.25
C ILE A 377 8.46 -0.56 25.94
N VAL A 378 9.43 -1.46 26.03
CA VAL A 378 9.97 -2.17 24.86
C VAL A 378 9.49 -3.61 24.91
N MET A 379 8.95 -4.08 23.80
CA MET A 379 8.59 -5.48 23.58
C MET A 379 9.25 -5.98 22.30
N GLU A 380 10.06 -7.01 22.42
CA GLU A 380 10.78 -7.62 21.31
C GLU A 380 10.15 -8.95 20.93
N ARG A 381 10.18 -9.29 19.65
CA ARG A 381 9.89 -10.62 19.17
C ARG A 381 10.99 -11.56 19.66
N SER A 382 10.63 -12.79 19.97
CA SER A 382 11.59 -13.83 20.40
C SER A 382 11.84 -14.83 19.26
N ASP A 383 13.06 -15.31 19.14
CA ASP A 383 13.40 -16.35 18.18
C ASP A 383 12.52 -17.60 18.40
N GLY A 384 11.94 -18.09 17.30
CA GLY A 384 11.02 -19.22 17.32
C GLY A 384 9.60 -18.92 17.82
N GLU A 385 9.30 -17.67 18.22
CA GLU A 385 7.95 -17.26 18.58
C GLU A 385 7.10 -17.07 17.30
N ASP A 386 6.01 -17.84 17.17
CA ASP A 386 5.05 -17.63 16.09
C ASP A 386 4.20 -16.37 16.33
N TRP A 387 3.52 -15.89 15.28
CA TRP A 387 2.72 -14.66 15.35
C TRP A 387 1.50 -14.79 16.26
N ASN A 388 0.90 -15.97 16.36
CA ASN A 388 -0.26 -16.18 17.24
C ASN A 388 0.14 -16.07 18.71
N SER A 389 1.30 -16.63 19.07
CA SER A 389 1.90 -16.51 20.41
C SER A 389 2.25 -15.06 20.74
N PHE A 390 2.87 -14.34 19.81
CA PHE A 390 3.18 -12.92 19.99
C PHE A 390 1.93 -12.05 20.18
N ARG A 391 0.90 -12.24 19.36
CA ARG A 391 -0.39 -11.54 19.48
C ARG A 391 -1.01 -11.72 20.87
N ARG A 392 -1.03 -12.96 21.38
CA ARG A 392 -1.55 -13.28 22.72
C ARG A 392 -0.70 -12.65 23.81
N ARG A 393 0.63 -12.66 23.66
CA ARG A 393 1.56 -12.02 24.61
C ARG A 393 1.38 -10.48 24.59
N PHE A 394 1.22 -9.88 23.43
CA PHE A 394 0.92 -8.45 23.32
C PHE A 394 -0.41 -8.10 24.02
N ALA A 395 -1.45 -8.88 23.75
CA ALA A 395 -2.77 -8.67 24.36
C ALA A 395 -2.77 -8.89 25.90
N ALA A 396 -1.87 -9.72 26.42
CA ALA A 396 -1.71 -9.93 27.86
C ALA A 396 -0.94 -8.81 28.56
N CYS A 397 -0.21 -7.98 27.83
CA CYS A 397 0.40 -6.79 28.39
C CYS A 397 -0.70 -5.83 28.83
N ARG A 398 -0.73 -5.53 30.14
CA ARG A 398 -1.60 -4.49 30.68
C ARG A 398 -1.01 -3.12 30.28
N ILE A 399 -1.47 -2.64 29.12
CA ILE A 399 -1.06 -1.35 28.55
C ILE A 399 -1.94 -0.25 29.12
#